data_959d6e54978acf14ac59355a6ea3e431
#
_entry.id   959d6e54978acf14ac59355a6ea3e431
#
_cell.length_a   1.000
_cell.length_b   1.000
_cell.length_c   1.000
_cell.angle_alpha   90.00
_cell.angle_beta   90.00
_cell.angle_gamma   90.00
#
_symmetry.space_group_name_H-M   'P 1'
#
loop_
_entity.id
_entity.type
_entity.pdbx_description
1 polymer ?
#
loop_
_entity_poly.entity_id
_entity_poly.type
_entity_poly.pdbx_seq_one_letter_code
_entity_poly.pdbx_strand_id
1 'polypeptide(L)'
;MASKRKSTQLERSATVVILVRHGHTPTTGKILPGRTKGLHLSDLGKDQAEKVASYLSSLNSVNAVYSSPMERTLETAKPIAKAFGKRVRTHQGLIEADFGKWTGRKLSELRKLNDWEKVQKNPSLFRFPGGESFMEMQSRMVSTVTNICENHRGEIVVAVSHADTIKAFLTAALGTPLDLFQRLHISPCSVSPVIFGVKSPFVLAVNSTGANISSLIGQT
;
A
#
# COMPACT_ATOMS: atom_id res chain seq x y z
N MET A 1 -36.12 16.42 10.54
CA MET A 1 -35.79 15.01 10.81
C MET A 1 -35.28 14.20 9.59
N ALA A 2 -35.68 14.53 8.35
CA ALA A 2 -35.19 13.83 7.14
C ALA A 2 -33.73 14.06 6.77
N SER A 3 -33.12 15.21 7.14
CA SER A 3 -31.73 15.54 6.84
C SER A 3 -30.71 14.70 7.63
N LYS A 4 -30.98 14.38 8.91
CA LYS A 4 -30.11 13.53 9.74
C LYS A 4 -30.09 12.06 9.29
N ARG A 5 -31.20 11.55 8.70
CA ARG A 5 -31.24 10.17 8.18
C ARG A 5 -30.45 10.00 6.88
N LYS A 6 -30.38 11.04 6.04
CA LYS A 6 -29.58 10.99 4.78
C LYS A 6 -28.07 11.04 5.04
N SER A 7 -27.59 11.84 6.01
CA SER A 7 -26.17 11.88 6.35
C SER A 7 -25.68 10.54 6.92
N THR A 8 -26.43 9.92 7.83
CA THR A 8 -26.07 8.61 8.41
C THR A 8 -26.09 7.44 7.39
N GLN A 9 -26.87 7.54 6.33
CA GLN A 9 -26.92 6.50 5.29
C GLN A 9 -25.76 6.64 4.28
N LEU A 10 -25.30 7.87 4.02
CA LEU A 10 -24.12 8.16 3.18
C LEU A 10 -22.81 7.82 3.91
N GLU A 11 -22.74 8.04 5.23
CA GLU A 11 -21.60 7.65 6.07
C GLU A 11 -21.47 6.13 6.19
N ARG A 12 -22.57 5.38 6.20
CA ARG A 12 -22.59 3.90 6.19
C ARG A 12 -22.12 3.26 4.88
N SER A 13 -21.89 4.04 3.83
CA SER A 13 -21.41 3.55 2.53
C SER A 13 -19.90 3.79 2.30
N ALA A 14 -19.18 4.34 3.26
CA ALA A 14 -17.77 4.62 3.13
C ALA A 14 -16.96 3.32 3.16
N THR A 15 -16.11 3.11 2.16
CA THR A 15 -15.18 1.98 2.09
C THR A 15 -13.86 2.36 2.74
N VAL A 16 -13.32 1.50 3.56
CA VAL A 16 -11.98 1.67 4.14
C VAL A 16 -11.01 0.72 3.45
N VAL A 17 -9.97 1.26 2.82
CA VAL A 17 -8.86 0.48 2.29
C VAL A 17 -7.65 0.68 3.18
N ILE A 18 -7.16 -0.39 3.79
CA ILE A 18 -5.96 -0.40 4.63
C ILE A 18 -4.80 -0.89 3.77
N LEU A 19 -3.95 0.04 3.34
CA LEU A 19 -2.73 -0.30 2.62
C LEU A 19 -1.68 -0.81 3.60
N VAL A 20 -1.06 -1.96 3.28
CA VAL A 20 -0.02 -2.59 4.09
C VAL A 20 1.21 -2.84 3.23
N ARG A 21 2.39 -2.36 3.63
CA ARG A 21 3.64 -2.75 2.98
C ARG A 21 4.02 -4.16 3.39
N HIS A 22 4.57 -4.96 2.46
CA HIS A 22 5.14 -6.27 2.82
C HIS A 22 6.20 -6.16 3.93
N GLY A 23 6.40 -7.24 4.69
CA GLY A 23 7.41 -7.34 5.74
C GLY A 23 8.84 -7.28 5.22
N HIS A 24 9.80 -7.21 6.14
CA HIS A 24 11.24 -7.17 5.83
C HIS A 24 11.68 -8.39 5.00
N THR A 25 12.57 -8.14 4.02
CA THR A 25 13.23 -9.17 3.20
C THR A 25 14.75 -9.05 3.35
N PRO A 26 15.55 -10.07 3.02
CA PRO A 26 17.02 -9.99 3.10
C PRO A 26 17.62 -8.84 2.27
N THR A 27 16.89 -8.34 1.27
CA THR A 27 17.34 -7.26 0.37
C THR A 27 16.87 -5.88 0.80
N THR A 28 16.01 -5.78 1.82
CA THR A 28 15.43 -4.51 2.29
C THR A 28 16.51 -3.48 2.64
N GLY A 29 16.45 -2.31 2.03
CA GLY A 29 17.40 -1.21 2.23
C GLY A 29 18.77 -1.39 1.54
N LYS A 30 19.00 -2.49 0.83
CA LYS A 30 20.28 -2.82 0.19
C LYS A 30 20.18 -2.91 -1.33
N ILE A 31 19.12 -3.53 -1.83
CA ILE A 31 18.89 -3.81 -3.25
C ILE A 31 17.53 -3.26 -3.63
N LEU A 32 17.39 -2.83 -4.88
CA LEU A 32 16.11 -2.47 -5.49
C LEU A 32 15.51 -3.72 -6.14
N PRO A 33 14.64 -4.47 -5.43
CA PRO A 33 14.25 -5.80 -5.87
C PRO A 33 13.28 -5.79 -7.04
N GLY A 34 12.47 -4.75 -7.18
CA GLY A 34 11.44 -4.67 -8.21
C GLY A 34 10.53 -5.90 -8.22
N ARG A 35 10.34 -6.46 -9.41
CA ARG A 35 9.50 -7.65 -9.65
C ARG A 35 10.29 -8.97 -9.66
N THR A 36 11.45 -9.02 -8.98
CA THR A 36 12.23 -10.26 -8.85
C THR A 36 11.40 -11.34 -8.14
N LYS A 37 11.32 -12.54 -8.76
CA LYS A 37 10.66 -13.73 -8.22
C LYS A 37 11.56 -14.40 -7.18
N GLY A 38 10.96 -15.20 -6.28
CA GLY A 38 11.68 -15.96 -5.26
C GLY A 38 12.22 -15.10 -4.12
N LEU A 39 11.79 -13.84 -3.99
CA LEU A 39 12.17 -13.00 -2.86
C LEU A 39 11.13 -13.13 -1.74
N HIS A 40 11.49 -13.90 -0.73
CA HIS A 40 10.68 -14.21 0.44
C HIS A 40 10.93 -13.23 1.60
N LEU A 41 10.05 -13.28 2.61
CA LEU A 41 10.27 -12.58 3.87
C LEU A 41 11.49 -13.18 4.60
N SER A 42 12.25 -12.33 5.29
CA SER A 42 13.18 -12.79 6.32
C SER A 42 12.41 -13.23 7.57
N ASP A 43 13.09 -13.85 8.54
CA ASP A 43 12.45 -14.21 9.81
C ASP A 43 11.88 -12.98 10.52
N LEU A 44 12.62 -11.86 10.53
CA LEU A 44 12.10 -10.57 10.99
C LEU A 44 10.83 -10.17 10.23
N GLY A 45 10.78 -10.38 8.92
CA GLY A 45 9.60 -10.05 8.10
C GLY A 45 8.40 -10.93 8.40
N LYS A 46 8.60 -12.21 8.71
CA LYS A 46 7.54 -13.13 9.18
C LYS A 46 6.97 -12.67 10.51
N ASP A 47 7.83 -12.34 11.48
CA ASP A 47 7.42 -11.79 12.78
C ASP A 47 6.63 -10.48 12.62
N GLN A 48 7.06 -9.60 11.71
CA GLN A 48 6.35 -8.37 11.40
C GLN A 48 4.97 -8.65 10.79
N ALA A 49 4.84 -9.68 9.93
CA ALA A 49 3.58 -10.07 9.33
C ALA A 49 2.57 -10.61 10.37
N GLU A 50 3.03 -11.41 11.35
CA GLU A 50 2.20 -11.86 12.47
C GLU A 50 1.77 -10.69 13.36
N LYS A 51 2.69 -9.76 13.66
CA LYS A 51 2.38 -8.57 14.48
C LYS A 51 1.35 -7.67 13.80
N VAL A 52 1.46 -7.41 12.49
CA VAL A 52 0.46 -6.59 11.78
C VAL A 52 -0.89 -7.31 11.69
N ALA A 53 -0.92 -8.63 11.56
CA ALA A 53 -2.15 -9.42 11.61
C ALA A 53 -2.83 -9.30 12.99
N SER A 54 -2.07 -9.42 14.07
CA SER A 54 -2.56 -9.21 15.44
C SER A 54 -3.05 -7.78 15.66
N TYR A 55 -2.31 -6.78 15.16
CA TYR A 55 -2.71 -5.38 15.23
C TYR A 55 -4.04 -5.13 14.51
N LEU A 56 -4.22 -5.66 13.31
CA LEU A 56 -5.44 -5.52 12.54
C LEU A 56 -6.61 -6.32 13.15
N SER A 57 -6.36 -7.39 13.89
CA SER A 57 -7.41 -8.22 14.52
C SER A 57 -8.24 -7.46 15.57
N SER A 58 -7.81 -6.27 15.99
CA SER A 58 -8.62 -5.35 16.82
C SER A 58 -9.81 -4.75 16.05
N LEU A 59 -9.84 -4.85 14.71
CA LEU A 59 -10.99 -4.46 13.90
C LEU A 59 -12.11 -5.51 14.03
N ASN A 60 -13.36 -5.03 14.07
CA ASN A 60 -14.53 -5.91 14.15
C ASN A 60 -14.66 -6.85 12.95
N SER A 61 -14.26 -6.38 11.76
CA SER A 61 -14.31 -7.17 10.53
C SER A 61 -13.35 -6.63 9.48
N VAL A 62 -12.84 -7.53 8.64
CA VAL A 62 -12.22 -7.24 7.35
C VAL A 62 -12.92 -8.09 6.31
N ASN A 63 -13.46 -7.49 5.27
CA ASN A 63 -14.32 -8.16 4.30
C ASN A 63 -13.51 -8.89 3.22
N ALA A 64 -12.36 -8.31 2.82
CA ALA A 64 -11.47 -8.91 1.84
C ALA A 64 -10.00 -8.56 2.14
N VAL A 65 -9.10 -9.47 1.75
CA VAL A 65 -7.64 -9.25 1.79
C VAL A 65 -7.08 -9.45 0.39
N TYR A 66 -6.59 -8.35 -0.19
CA TYR A 66 -5.90 -8.34 -1.48
C TYR A 66 -4.39 -8.30 -1.29
N SER A 67 -3.66 -8.82 -2.24
CA SER A 67 -2.20 -8.78 -2.26
C SER A 67 -1.66 -8.63 -3.67
N SER A 68 -0.55 -7.92 -3.79
CA SER A 68 0.35 -8.08 -4.93
C SER A 68 0.69 -9.57 -5.12
N PRO A 69 0.93 -10.05 -6.35
CA PRO A 69 1.25 -11.48 -6.61
C PRO A 69 2.66 -11.89 -6.16
N MET A 70 3.48 -10.97 -5.64
CA MET A 70 4.85 -11.26 -5.22
C MET A 70 4.88 -12.07 -3.92
N GLU A 71 5.84 -12.99 -3.78
CA GLU A 71 5.96 -13.93 -2.65
C GLU A 71 5.95 -13.20 -1.30
N ARG A 72 6.77 -12.16 -1.14
CA ARG A 72 6.86 -11.34 0.09
C ARG A 72 5.55 -10.67 0.50
N THR A 73 4.72 -10.28 -0.46
CA THR A 73 3.40 -9.68 -0.18
C THR A 73 2.36 -10.75 0.14
N LEU A 74 2.39 -11.88 -0.54
CA LEU A 74 1.53 -13.03 -0.25
C LEU A 74 1.81 -13.58 1.15
N GLU A 75 3.09 -13.71 1.53
CA GLU A 75 3.51 -14.15 2.85
C GLU A 75 3.07 -13.17 3.95
N THR A 76 3.10 -11.87 3.67
CA THR A 76 2.57 -10.85 4.60
C THR A 76 1.05 -10.91 4.70
N ALA A 77 0.35 -11.14 3.59
CA ALA A 77 -1.11 -11.16 3.56
C ALA A 77 -1.72 -12.42 4.21
N LYS A 78 -1.02 -13.56 4.20
CA LYS A 78 -1.51 -14.84 4.73
C LYS A 78 -1.96 -14.78 6.19
N PRO A 79 -1.13 -14.33 7.17
CA PRO A 79 -1.54 -14.22 8.56
C PRO A 79 -2.70 -13.23 8.76
N ILE A 80 -2.71 -12.12 8.01
CA ILE A 80 -3.82 -11.16 8.05
C ILE A 80 -5.12 -11.84 7.59
N ALA A 81 -5.11 -12.53 6.46
CA ALA A 81 -6.28 -13.21 5.94
C ALA A 81 -6.77 -14.32 6.91
N LYS A 82 -5.83 -15.05 7.51
CA LYS A 82 -6.13 -16.09 8.52
C LYS A 82 -6.85 -15.51 9.73
N ALA A 83 -6.41 -14.36 10.24
CA ALA A 83 -7.01 -13.70 11.41
C ALA A 83 -8.50 -13.35 11.21
N PHE A 84 -8.93 -13.15 9.96
CA PHE A 84 -10.34 -12.83 9.63
C PHE A 84 -11.08 -13.96 8.90
N GLY A 85 -10.53 -15.17 8.83
CA GLY A 85 -11.14 -16.30 8.11
C GLY A 85 -11.32 -16.05 6.62
N LYS A 86 -10.46 -15.24 6.01
CA LYS A 86 -10.51 -14.88 4.59
C LYS A 86 -9.43 -15.60 3.78
N ARG A 87 -9.62 -15.61 2.45
CA ARG A 87 -8.57 -16.02 1.49
C ARG A 87 -7.88 -14.77 0.94
N VAL A 88 -6.59 -14.89 0.65
CA VAL A 88 -5.85 -13.83 -0.06
C VAL A 88 -6.29 -13.83 -1.53
N ARG A 89 -6.69 -12.66 -2.04
CA ARG A 89 -7.00 -12.40 -3.45
C ARG A 89 -5.82 -11.67 -4.09
N THR A 90 -5.21 -12.25 -5.10
CA THR A 90 -4.13 -11.58 -5.83
C THR A 90 -4.68 -10.53 -6.78
N HIS A 91 -4.00 -9.38 -6.88
CA HIS A 91 -4.36 -8.31 -7.82
C HIS A 91 -3.09 -7.74 -8.47
N GLN A 92 -2.98 -7.83 -9.80
CA GLN A 92 -1.80 -7.38 -10.56
C GLN A 92 -1.53 -5.87 -10.39
N GLY A 93 -2.57 -5.07 -10.22
CA GLY A 93 -2.42 -3.64 -10.00
C GLY A 93 -1.70 -3.26 -8.70
N LEU A 94 -1.59 -4.16 -7.72
CA LEU A 94 -0.85 -3.97 -6.47
C LEU A 94 0.65 -4.35 -6.59
N ILE A 95 1.11 -4.80 -7.77
CA ILE A 95 2.50 -5.23 -7.98
C ILE A 95 3.47 -4.06 -7.83
N GLU A 96 4.72 -4.36 -7.46
CA GLU A 96 5.80 -3.37 -7.34
C GLU A 96 6.06 -2.64 -8.67
N ALA A 97 6.69 -1.48 -8.59
CA ALA A 97 7.17 -0.78 -9.76
C ALA A 97 8.06 -1.68 -10.63
N ASP A 98 7.90 -1.55 -11.94
CA ASP A 98 8.85 -2.14 -12.88
C ASP A 98 10.07 -1.22 -12.98
N PHE A 99 11.12 -1.56 -12.28
CA PHE A 99 12.36 -0.78 -12.30
C PHE A 99 13.24 -1.08 -13.54
N GLY A 100 12.78 -1.93 -14.46
CA GLY A 100 13.50 -2.27 -15.69
C GLY A 100 14.94 -2.70 -15.40
N LYS A 101 15.91 -2.04 -16.05
CA LYS A 101 17.35 -2.31 -15.89
C LYS A 101 17.91 -2.01 -14.49
N TRP A 102 17.15 -1.38 -13.61
CA TRP A 102 17.58 -1.14 -12.24
C TRP A 102 17.18 -2.26 -11.26
N THR A 103 16.31 -3.17 -11.71
CA THR A 103 15.89 -4.32 -10.92
C THR A 103 17.08 -5.18 -10.51
N GLY A 104 17.17 -5.52 -9.24
CA GLY A 104 18.23 -6.35 -8.67
C GLY A 104 19.55 -5.61 -8.38
N ARG A 105 19.66 -4.32 -8.70
CA ARG A 105 20.89 -3.55 -8.45
C ARG A 105 20.97 -3.06 -7.01
N LYS A 106 22.19 -2.89 -6.51
CA LYS A 106 22.45 -2.33 -5.19
C LYS A 106 22.08 -0.84 -5.14
N LEU A 107 21.39 -0.42 -4.10
CA LEU A 107 21.05 1.00 -3.90
C LEU A 107 22.29 1.90 -3.84
N SER A 108 23.42 1.38 -3.29
CA SER A 108 24.70 2.10 -3.25
C SER A 108 25.29 2.39 -4.63
N GLU A 109 25.00 1.56 -5.63
CA GLU A 109 25.40 1.78 -7.03
C GLU A 109 24.44 2.74 -7.72
N LEU A 110 23.13 2.55 -7.53
CA LEU A 110 22.09 3.40 -8.14
C LEU A 110 22.24 4.86 -7.70
N ARG A 111 22.56 5.10 -6.43
CA ARG A 111 22.80 6.46 -5.89
C ARG A 111 23.91 7.24 -6.58
N LYS A 112 24.79 6.58 -7.32
CA LYS A 112 25.89 7.21 -8.07
C LYS A 112 25.49 7.59 -9.50
N LEU A 113 24.31 7.21 -9.95
CA LEU A 113 23.83 7.53 -11.29
C LEU A 113 23.26 8.95 -11.34
N ASN A 114 23.51 9.67 -12.43
CA ASN A 114 22.93 11.00 -12.67
C ASN A 114 21.37 10.97 -12.63
N ASP A 115 20.78 9.87 -13.09
CA ASP A 115 19.34 9.69 -13.05
C ASP A 115 18.78 9.50 -11.64
N TRP A 116 19.62 9.17 -10.65
CA TRP A 116 19.18 9.05 -9.25
C TRP A 116 18.64 10.38 -8.71
N GLU A 117 19.24 11.49 -9.09
CA GLU A 117 18.78 12.82 -8.69
C GLU A 117 17.36 13.09 -9.23
N LYS A 118 17.07 12.68 -10.47
CA LYS A 118 15.72 12.80 -11.07
C LYS A 118 14.69 11.99 -10.28
N VAL A 119 15.05 10.75 -9.89
CA VAL A 119 14.19 9.91 -9.03
C VAL A 119 13.90 10.57 -7.68
N GLN A 120 14.84 11.33 -7.15
CA GLN A 120 14.69 11.99 -5.85
C GLN A 120 13.92 13.33 -5.92
N LYS A 121 14.13 14.11 -6.98
CA LYS A 121 13.63 15.49 -7.07
C LYS A 121 12.47 15.67 -8.05
N ASN A 122 12.45 14.91 -9.14
CA ASN A 122 11.48 15.04 -10.22
C ASN A 122 10.95 13.67 -10.70
N PRO A 123 10.43 12.80 -9.79
CA PRO A 123 9.93 11.49 -10.16
C PRO A 123 8.80 11.55 -11.21
N SER A 124 7.99 12.60 -11.24
CA SER A 124 6.92 12.76 -12.24
C SER A 124 7.41 12.73 -13.70
N LEU A 125 8.65 13.16 -13.93
CA LEU A 125 9.28 13.18 -15.26
C LEU A 125 10.16 11.96 -15.54
N PHE A 126 10.29 11.04 -14.56
CA PHE A 126 11.23 9.93 -14.68
C PHE A 126 10.55 8.63 -15.09
N ARG A 127 11.17 7.95 -16.05
CA ARG A 127 10.87 6.57 -16.43
C ARG A 127 12.09 5.70 -16.17
N PHE A 128 11.90 4.56 -15.53
CA PHE A 128 12.98 3.57 -15.37
C PHE A 128 13.39 3.00 -16.71
N PRO A 129 14.69 2.87 -17.02
CA PRO A 129 15.16 2.34 -18.29
C PRO A 129 14.63 0.93 -18.59
N GLY A 130 13.76 0.82 -19.58
CA GLY A 130 13.05 -0.44 -19.91
C GLY A 130 11.99 -0.85 -18.90
N GLY A 131 11.52 0.08 -18.08
CA GLY A 131 10.53 -0.14 -17.04
C GLY A 131 9.38 0.86 -17.06
N GLU A 132 8.67 0.95 -15.96
CA GLU A 132 7.52 1.80 -15.68
C GLU A 132 7.97 3.24 -15.34
N SER A 133 7.17 4.26 -15.62
CA SER A 133 7.34 5.60 -15.04
C SER A 133 6.63 5.69 -13.69
N PHE A 134 6.99 6.69 -12.88
CA PHE A 134 6.27 6.95 -11.63
C PHE A 134 4.81 7.35 -11.88
N MET A 135 4.52 8.04 -12.98
CA MET A 135 3.16 8.40 -13.38
C MET A 135 2.31 7.17 -13.72
N GLU A 136 2.88 6.20 -14.46
CA GLU A 136 2.19 4.93 -14.77
C GLU A 136 1.95 4.11 -13.50
N MET A 137 2.93 4.01 -12.62
CA MET A 137 2.79 3.34 -11.32
C MET A 137 1.67 3.99 -10.48
N GLN A 138 1.63 5.32 -10.38
CA GLN A 138 0.59 6.05 -9.65
C GLN A 138 -0.79 5.81 -10.28
N SER A 139 -0.93 5.97 -11.58
CA SER A 139 -2.19 5.75 -12.30
C SER A 139 -2.72 4.33 -12.10
N ARG A 140 -1.85 3.33 -12.22
CA ARG A 140 -2.19 1.93 -11.97
C ARG A 140 -2.69 1.69 -10.54
N MET A 141 -1.99 2.24 -9.54
CA MET A 141 -2.38 2.09 -8.14
C MET A 141 -3.70 2.79 -7.82
N VAL A 142 -3.89 4.02 -8.33
CA VAL A 142 -5.15 4.76 -8.15
C VAL A 142 -6.31 3.98 -8.77
N SER A 143 -6.19 3.54 -10.02
CA SER A 143 -7.21 2.74 -10.70
C SER A 143 -7.52 1.43 -9.95
N THR A 144 -6.48 0.75 -9.43
CA THR A 144 -6.62 -0.49 -8.68
C THR A 144 -7.40 -0.28 -7.38
N VAL A 145 -7.02 0.73 -6.59
CA VAL A 145 -7.68 1.01 -5.31
C VAL A 145 -9.11 1.49 -5.54
N THR A 146 -9.36 2.32 -6.55
CA THR A 146 -10.71 2.74 -6.94
C THR A 146 -11.59 1.52 -7.28
N ASN A 147 -11.10 0.61 -8.10
CA ASN A 147 -11.83 -0.61 -8.45
C ASN A 147 -12.11 -1.50 -7.22
N ILE A 148 -11.14 -1.64 -6.31
CA ILE A 148 -11.36 -2.34 -5.03
C ILE A 148 -12.50 -1.66 -4.24
N CYS A 149 -12.49 -0.33 -4.12
CA CYS A 149 -13.53 0.42 -3.41
C CYS A 149 -14.91 0.23 -4.03
N GLU A 150 -15.02 0.24 -5.35
CA GLU A 150 -16.30 0.05 -6.06
C GLU A 150 -16.90 -1.34 -5.80
N ASN A 151 -16.04 -2.36 -5.69
CA ASN A 151 -16.45 -3.74 -5.40
C ASN A 151 -16.71 -4.01 -3.91
N HIS A 152 -16.37 -3.08 -3.01
CA HIS A 152 -16.42 -3.25 -1.55
C HIS A 152 -17.05 -2.06 -0.84
N ARG A 153 -18.15 -1.53 -1.40
CA ARG A 153 -18.84 -0.35 -0.83
C ARG A 153 -19.31 -0.61 0.60
N GLY A 154 -18.92 0.28 1.53
CA GLY A 154 -19.26 0.17 2.94
C GLY A 154 -18.49 -0.90 3.71
N GLU A 155 -17.41 -1.44 3.14
CA GLU A 155 -16.62 -2.53 3.70
C GLU A 155 -15.21 -2.08 4.08
N ILE A 156 -14.55 -2.87 4.94
CA ILE A 156 -13.12 -2.72 5.26
C ILE A 156 -12.33 -3.76 4.46
N VAL A 157 -11.34 -3.30 3.71
CA VAL A 157 -10.48 -4.13 2.87
C VAL A 157 -9.02 -3.88 3.21
N VAL A 158 -8.23 -4.95 3.29
CA VAL A 158 -6.77 -4.86 3.39
C VAL A 158 -6.14 -5.10 2.03
N ALA A 159 -5.18 -4.24 1.63
CA ALA A 159 -4.44 -4.37 0.38
C ALA A 159 -2.92 -4.36 0.66
N VAL A 160 -2.29 -5.52 0.53
CA VAL A 160 -0.84 -5.68 0.76
C VAL A 160 -0.07 -5.40 -0.52
N SER A 161 0.87 -4.45 -0.46
CA SER A 161 1.63 -3.97 -1.59
C SER A 161 3.08 -3.62 -1.18
N HIS A 162 3.70 -2.68 -1.87
CA HIS A 162 5.11 -2.31 -1.74
C HIS A 162 5.26 -0.83 -1.39
N ALA A 163 6.45 -0.43 -0.93
CA ALA A 163 6.67 0.93 -0.45
C ALA A 163 6.37 1.98 -1.53
N ASP A 164 6.95 1.82 -2.72
CA ASP A 164 6.88 2.85 -3.74
C ASP A 164 5.48 2.95 -4.35
N THR A 165 4.80 1.83 -4.56
CA THR A 165 3.42 1.81 -5.03
C THR A 165 2.43 2.43 -4.02
N ILE A 166 2.63 2.16 -2.73
CA ILE A 166 1.82 2.78 -1.66
C ILE A 166 2.08 4.29 -1.60
N LYS A 167 3.35 4.73 -1.64
CA LYS A 167 3.69 6.17 -1.67
C LYS A 167 3.08 6.88 -2.87
N ALA A 168 3.15 6.27 -4.06
CA ALA A 168 2.57 6.85 -5.27
C ALA A 168 1.04 7.01 -5.17
N PHE A 169 0.36 6.04 -4.59
CA PHE A 169 -1.06 6.15 -4.32
C PHE A 169 -1.38 7.24 -3.28
N LEU A 170 -0.63 7.25 -2.17
CA LEU A 170 -0.86 8.22 -1.09
C LEU A 170 -0.61 9.67 -1.54
N THR A 171 0.37 9.94 -2.41
CA THR A 171 0.55 11.27 -2.98
C THR A 171 -0.68 11.72 -3.77
N ALA A 172 -1.29 10.84 -4.56
CA ALA A 172 -2.54 11.15 -5.27
C ALA A 172 -3.71 11.37 -4.28
N ALA A 173 -3.87 10.49 -3.28
CA ALA A 173 -4.94 10.58 -2.29
C ALA A 173 -4.85 11.85 -1.42
N LEU A 174 -3.64 12.32 -1.14
CA LEU A 174 -3.37 13.55 -0.37
C LEU A 174 -3.42 14.83 -1.24
N GLY A 175 -3.58 14.71 -2.57
CA GLY A 175 -3.45 15.85 -3.49
C GLY A 175 -2.02 16.44 -3.53
N THR A 176 -1.03 15.66 -3.14
CA THR A 176 0.37 16.09 -3.10
C THR A 176 1.02 15.84 -4.46
N PRO A 177 1.79 16.80 -5.02
CA PRO A 177 2.55 16.57 -6.24
C PRO A 177 3.41 15.30 -6.16
N LEU A 178 3.45 14.51 -7.25
CA LEU A 178 4.23 13.28 -7.30
C LEU A 178 5.72 13.51 -7.04
N ASP A 179 6.25 14.70 -7.35
CA ASP A 179 7.64 15.08 -7.07
C ASP A 179 7.96 15.17 -5.57
N LEU A 180 6.96 15.18 -4.71
CA LEU A 180 7.12 15.10 -3.25
C LEU A 180 7.01 13.68 -2.69
N PHE A 181 6.88 12.68 -3.57
CA PHE A 181 6.77 11.26 -3.27
C PHE A 181 7.82 10.75 -2.26
N GLN A 182 9.06 11.22 -2.35
CA GLN A 182 10.14 10.81 -1.44
C GLN A 182 10.01 11.35 -0.01
N ARG A 183 9.11 12.30 0.23
CA ARG A 183 8.82 12.81 1.59
C ARG A 183 7.98 11.84 2.41
N LEU A 184 7.36 10.83 1.78
CA LEU A 184 6.63 9.79 2.47
C LEU A 184 7.56 8.63 2.80
N HIS A 185 7.47 8.13 4.04
CA HIS A 185 8.14 6.91 4.46
C HIS A 185 7.10 5.83 4.74
N ILE A 186 7.33 4.62 4.24
CA ILE A 186 6.47 3.45 4.45
C ILE A 186 7.35 2.31 4.95
N SER A 187 7.25 1.98 6.23
CA SER A 187 8.00 0.92 6.90
C SER A 187 7.47 -0.48 6.54
N PRO A 188 8.30 -1.53 6.62
CA PRO A 188 7.78 -2.90 6.50
C PRO A 188 6.64 -3.18 7.48
N CYS A 189 5.56 -3.79 7.01
CA CYS A 189 4.33 -4.07 7.74
C CYS A 189 3.63 -2.84 8.37
N SER A 190 3.98 -1.61 7.97
CA SER A 190 3.20 -0.45 8.35
C SER A 190 1.86 -0.42 7.62
N VAL A 191 0.87 0.21 8.25
CA VAL A 191 -0.48 0.37 7.70
C VAL A 191 -0.78 1.83 7.40
N SER A 192 -1.53 2.07 6.33
CA SER A 192 -2.00 3.40 5.93
C SER A 192 -3.48 3.28 5.53
N PRO A 193 -4.42 3.51 6.47
CA PRO A 193 -5.84 3.43 6.20
C PRO A 193 -6.33 4.68 5.46
N VAL A 194 -7.14 4.47 4.44
CA VAL A 194 -7.76 5.51 3.61
C VAL A 194 -9.26 5.22 3.49
N ILE A 195 -10.08 6.23 3.72
CA ILE A 195 -11.54 6.16 3.59
C ILE A 195 -11.94 6.72 2.23
N PHE A 196 -12.84 6.00 1.57
CA PHE A 196 -13.49 6.40 0.33
C PHE A 196 -14.98 6.54 0.59
N GLY A 197 -15.47 7.75 0.49
CA GLY A 197 -16.90 8.09 0.63
C GLY A 197 -17.42 8.81 -0.61
N VAL A 198 -18.40 9.68 -0.41
CA VAL A 198 -19.00 10.51 -1.47
C VAL A 198 -18.05 11.61 -1.97
N LYS A 199 -17.06 11.97 -1.17
CA LYS A 199 -16.06 12.99 -1.46
C LYS A 199 -14.71 12.35 -1.79
N SER A 200 -13.69 13.17 -1.97
CA SER A 200 -12.30 12.75 -2.17
C SER A 200 -11.83 11.76 -1.09
N PRO A 201 -10.83 10.89 -1.40
CA PRO A 201 -10.24 9.99 -0.41
C PRO A 201 -9.77 10.76 0.84
N PHE A 202 -9.98 10.17 2.01
CA PHE A 202 -9.55 10.73 3.28
C PHE A 202 -8.49 9.82 3.90
N VAL A 203 -7.25 10.29 3.99
CA VAL A 203 -6.13 9.53 4.56
C VAL A 203 -6.12 9.68 6.07
N LEU A 204 -6.44 8.61 6.80
CA LEU A 204 -6.52 8.63 8.28
C LEU A 204 -5.14 8.64 8.94
N ALA A 205 -4.22 7.88 8.38
CA ALA A 205 -2.84 7.82 8.85
C ALA A 205 -1.92 7.35 7.72
N VAL A 206 -0.65 7.70 7.83
CA VAL A 206 0.42 7.21 6.97
C VAL A 206 1.47 6.51 7.82
N ASN A 207 1.90 5.30 7.41
CA ASN A 207 3.00 4.59 8.06
C ASN A 207 2.76 4.24 9.54
N SER A 208 1.54 3.92 9.95
CA SER A 208 1.26 3.50 11.32
C SER A 208 1.81 2.11 11.62
N THR A 209 2.53 1.95 12.75
CA THR A 209 3.17 0.69 13.15
C THR A 209 2.73 0.19 14.52
N GLY A 210 1.75 0.83 15.19
CA GLY A 210 1.37 0.43 16.54
C GLY A 210 0.30 1.29 17.22
N ALA A 211 -0.31 2.27 16.54
CA ALA A 211 -1.47 2.99 17.07
C ALA A 211 -2.72 2.08 17.04
N ASN A 212 -3.70 2.36 17.91
CA ASN A 212 -4.97 1.62 17.89
C ASN A 212 -5.74 1.92 16.61
N ILE A 213 -5.74 0.97 15.66
CA ILE A 213 -6.38 1.16 14.35
C ILE A 213 -7.90 1.29 14.47
N SER A 214 -8.51 0.63 15.45
CA SER A 214 -9.96 0.75 15.69
C SER A 214 -10.35 2.17 16.07
N SER A 215 -9.50 2.89 16.82
CA SER A 215 -9.73 4.29 17.16
C SER A 215 -9.58 5.23 15.97
N LEU A 216 -8.73 4.89 15.00
CA LEU A 216 -8.57 5.68 13.76
C LEU A 216 -9.78 5.54 12.84
N ILE A 217 -10.33 4.34 12.71
CA ILE A 217 -11.45 4.04 11.80
C ILE A 217 -12.81 4.34 12.46
N GLY A 218 -12.93 4.16 13.78
CA GLY A 218 -14.18 4.35 14.52
C GLY A 218 -14.55 5.81 14.80
N GLN A 219 -13.69 6.78 14.50
CA GLN A 219 -13.96 8.22 14.67
C GLN A 219 -14.62 8.87 13.45
N THR A 220 -14.91 8.10 12.42
CA THR A 220 -15.53 8.53 11.17
C THR A 220 -16.90 7.89 11.00
#